data_d89eca8cc0e05ec3d13dd02671335b09
#
_entry.id   d89eca8cc0e05ec3d13dd02671335b09
#
_cell.length_a   1.000
_cell.length_b   1.000
_cell.length_c   1.000
_cell.angle_alpha   90.00
_cell.angle_beta   90.00
_cell.angle_gamma   90.00
#
_symmetry.space_group_name_H-M   'P 1'
#
loop_
_entity.id
_entity.type
_entity.pdbx_description
1 polymer ?
#
loop_
_entity_poly.entity_id
_entity_poly.type
_entity_poly.pdbx_seq_one_letter_code
_entity_poly.pdbx_strand_id
1 'polypeptide(L)'
;PNMKSAGIGAGLIAGVVALVWLGSGVFIVQEGQQAVVTSFGRYAYTVDAGIQWRFPYPFQAHETVPVTQLRSVEMGRNTPVPATGLRDSSMLTQDENIIDIRFTVQYRLKDARAFLFENRNPDEAVVQASESAVREVVGRSNVDAVLYQARDLLASDLLNSVQAQLDRLNTGIQVVNVNVQSVAVPDQVVAAFNDAVKATADRDRFKNEGDAYA
;
A
#
# COMPACT_ATOMS: atom_id res chain seq x y z
N PRO A 1 -25.94 33.18 -58.32
CA PRO A 1 -25.00 32.95 -57.24
C PRO A 1 -25.41 31.61 -56.55
N ASN A 2 -24.50 30.68 -56.63
CA ASN A 2 -24.70 29.25 -56.46
C ASN A 2 -24.82 28.85 -54.98
N MET A 3 -26.01 28.85 -54.44
CA MET A 3 -26.29 28.33 -53.11
C MET A 3 -25.97 26.80 -52.99
N LYS A 4 -26.00 26.07 -54.10
CA LYS A 4 -25.64 24.65 -54.14
C LYS A 4 -24.12 24.41 -54.00
N SER A 5 -23.26 25.28 -54.56
CA SER A 5 -21.81 25.16 -54.42
C SER A 5 -21.32 25.59 -53.02
N ALA A 6 -21.99 26.59 -52.42
CA ALA A 6 -21.72 26.97 -51.02
C ALA A 6 -22.07 25.87 -50.01
N GLY A 7 -23.17 25.15 -50.26
CA GLY A 7 -23.56 24.01 -49.42
C GLY A 7 -22.60 22.84 -49.51
N ILE A 8 -22.08 22.52 -50.71
CA ILE A 8 -21.09 21.44 -50.91
C ILE A 8 -19.75 21.85 -50.27
N GLY A 9 -19.32 23.10 -50.36
CA GLY A 9 -18.09 23.60 -49.71
C GLY A 9 -18.19 23.57 -48.19
N ALA A 10 -19.32 24.02 -47.66
CA ALA A 10 -19.55 23.97 -46.20
C ALA A 10 -19.61 22.51 -45.68
N GLY A 11 -20.22 21.57 -46.44
CA GLY A 11 -20.23 20.16 -46.10
C GLY A 11 -18.85 19.49 -46.12
N LEU A 12 -18.01 19.86 -47.10
CA LEU A 12 -16.62 19.38 -47.15
C LEU A 12 -15.80 19.89 -45.96
N ILE A 13 -15.91 21.18 -45.64
CA ILE A 13 -15.22 21.76 -44.49
C ILE A 13 -15.68 21.13 -43.19
N ALA A 14 -16.99 20.94 -42.99
CA ALA A 14 -17.54 20.24 -41.82
C ALA A 14 -17.07 18.80 -41.76
N GLY A 15 -16.97 18.10 -42.88
CA GLY A 15 -16.45 16.73 -42.96
C GLY A 15 -14.96 16.64 -42.54
N VAL A 16 -14.13 17.55 -43.04
CA VAL A 16 -12.71 17.63 -42.70
C VAL A 16 -12.54 17.96 -41.23
N VAL A 17 -13.28 18.91 -40.67
CA VAL A 17 -13.26 19.28 -39.26
C VAL A 17 -13.67 18.08 -38.41
N ALA A 18 -14.71 17.35 -38.80
CA ALA A 18 -15.15 16.14 -38.10
C ALA A 18 -14.08 15.03 -38.11
N LEU A 19 -13.39 14.81 -39.24
CA LEU A 19 -12.31 13.85 -39.37
C LEU A 19 -11.09 14.22 -38.49
N VAL A 20 -10.70 15.46 -38.47
CA VAL A 20 -9.61 15.97 -37.60
C VAL A 20 -10.01 15.82 -36.15
N TRP A 21 -11.24 16.13 -35.79
CA TRP A 21 -11.76 15.99 -34.44
C TRP A 21 -11.78 14.51 -34.00
N LEU A 22 -12.25 13.58 -34.83
CA LEU A 22 -12.22 12.16 -34.56
C LEU A 22 -10.77 11.63 -34.41
N GLY A 23 -9.86 12.11 -35.26
CA GLY A 23 -8.44 11.77 -35.19
C GLY A 23 -7.76 12.23 -33.90
N SER A 24 -8.24 13.31 -33.28
CA SER A 24 -7.72 13.80 -32.00
C SER A 24 -8.00 12.85 -30.81
N GLY A 25 -8.85 11.86 -31.00
CA GLY A 25 -9.13 10.83 -30.00
C GLY A 25 -8.08 9.74 -29.87
N VAL A 26 -7.10 9.68 -30.76
CA VAL A 26 -5.99 8.72 -30.67
C VAL A 26 -5.02 9.12 -29.58
N PHE A 27 -4.65 8.16 -28.73
CA PHE A 27 -3.63 8.33 -27.69
C PHE A 27 -2.80 7.07 -27.53
N ILE A 28 -1.61 7.23 -26.95
CA ILE A 28 -0.67 6.13 -26.74
C ILE A 28 -0.50 5.93 -25.24
N VAL A 29 -0.68 4.67 -24.80
CA VAL A 29 -0.39 4.24 -23.45
C VAL A 29 0.94 3.51 -23.46
N GLN A 30 1.90 3.97 -22.65
CA GLN A 30 3.23 3.37 -22.56
C GLN A 30 3.17 2.00 -21.88
N GLU A 31 4.18 1.16 -22.15
CA GLU A 31 4.33 -0.10 -21.46
C GLU A 31 4.45 0.11 -19.94
N GLY A 32 3.78 -0.75 -19.17
CA GLY A 32 3.75 -0.63 -17.72
C GLY A 32 2.73 0.38 -17.18
N GLN A 33 1.95 1.01 -18.05
CA GLN A 33 0.86 1.89 -17.70
C GLN A 33 -0.48 1.35 -18.17
N GLN A 34 -1.54 1.77 -17.50
CA GLN A 34 -2.91 1.60 -17.95
C GLN A 34 -3.57 2.97 -18.04
N ALA A 35 -4.45 3.15 -18.99
CA ALA A 35 -5.26 4.35 -19.10
C ALA A 35 -6.70 4.05 -18.67
N VAL A 36 -7.21 4.88 -17.79
CA VAL A 36 -8.61 4.87 -17.39
C VAL A 36 -9.33 5.94 -18.19
N VAL A 37 -10.29 5.50 -19.00
CA VAL A 37 -11.10 6.39 -19.82
C VAL A 37 -12.37 6.73 -19.06
N THR A 38 -12.67 8.01 -18.95
CA THR A 38 -13.88 8.54 -18.34
C THR A 38 -14.77 9.18 -19.40
N SER A 39 -16.07 8.98 -19.28
CA SER A 39 -17.08 9.63 -20.11
C SER A 39 -17.93 10.54 -19.24
N PHE A 40 -17.91 11.85 -19.50
CA PHE A 40 -18.58 12.85 -18.68
C PHE A 40 -18.28 12.76 -17.17
N GLY A 41 -17.00 12.47 -16.82
CA GLY A 41 -16.56 12.32 -15.44
C GLY A 41 -16.90 10.98 -14.78
N ARG A 42 -17.50 10.05 -15.51
CA ARG A 42 -17.80 8.68 -15.03
C ARG A 42 -16.83 7.67 -15.65
N TYR A 43 -16.43 6.68 -14.88
CA TYR A 43 -15.67 5.56 -15.41
C TYR A 43 -16.38 4.90 -16.59
N ALA A 44 -15.68 4.73 -17.70
CA ALA A 44 -16.15 4.02 -18.87
C ALA A 44 -15.46 2.66 -19.02
N TYR A 45 -14.14 2.66 -19.18
CA TYR A 45 -13.33 1.44 -19.32
C TYR A 45 -11.85 1.74 -19.05
N THR A 46 -11.07 0.66 -18.85
CA THR A 46 -9.61 0.72 -18.71
C THR A 46 -8.97 0.06 -19.92
N VAL A 47 -7.90 0.64 -20.44
CA VAL A 47 -7.12 0.12 -21.56
C VAL A 47 -5.67 -0.12 -21.18
N ASP A 48 -5.11 -1.20 -21.74
CA ASP A 48 -3.70 -1.55 -21.57
C ASP A 48 -2.78 -0.74 -22.49
N ALA A 49 -1.46 -0.97 -22.36
CA ALA A 49 -0.45 -0.32 -23.17
C ALA A 49 -0.68 -0.55 -24.68
N GLY A 50 -0.35 0.48 -25.46
CA GLY A 50 -0.48 0.47 -26.91
C GLY A 50 -1.19 1.70 -27.44
N ILE A 51 -1.49 1.66 -28.74
CA ILE A 51 -2.24 2.71 -29.42
C ILE A 51 -3.74 2.47 -29.13
N GLN A 52 -4.37 3.46 -28.54
CA GLN A 52 -5.77 3.42 -28.15
C GLN A 52 -6.52 4.61 -28.75
N TRP A 53 -7.84 4.46 -28.89
CA TRP A 53 -8.71 5.52 -29.35
C TRP A 53 -9.87 5.71 -28.38
N ARG A 54 -10.22 6.98 -28.15
CA ARG A 54 -11.39 7.39 -27.37
C ARG A 54 -12.15 8.47 -28.10
N PHE A 55 -13.39 8.70 -27.70
CA PHE A 55 -14.10 9.87 -28.20
C PHE A 55 -13.37 11.14 -27.75
N PRO A 56 -13.14 12.09 -28.71
CA PRO A 56 -12.44 13.32 -28.40
C PRO A 56 -13.15 14.16 -27.32
N TYR A 57 -12.37 15.08 -26.70
CA TYR A 57 -12.95 16.07 -25.82
C TYR A 57 -14.10 16.83 -26.53
N PRO A 58 -15.25 17.13 -25.86
CA PRO A 58 -15.50 17.01 -24.41
C PRO A 58 -16.13 15.70 -23.93
N PHE A 59 -16.33 14.72 -24.82
CA PHE A 59 -17.11 13.51 -24.49
C PHE A 59 -16.36 12.55 -23.56
N GLN A 60 -15.09 12.31 -23.84
CA GLN A 60 -14.25 11.42 -23.05
C GLN A 60 -12.91 12.08 -22.69
N ALA A 61 -12.38 11.69 -21.54
CA ALA A 61 -11.03 12.01 -21.09
C ALA A 61 -10.33 10.71 -20.66
N HIS A 62 -9.01 10.74 -20.58
CA HIS A 62 -8.24 9.60 -20.07
C HIS A 62 -7.19 10.08 -19.07
N GLU A 63 -6.85 9.18 -18.15
CA GLU A 63 -5.76 9.36 -17.20
C GLU A 63 -4.90 8.10 -17.20
N THR A 64 -3.58 8.26 -17.31
CA THR A 64 -2.64 7.17 -17.34
C THR A 64 -2.08 6.90 -15.94
N VAL A 65 -2.07 5.63 -15.54
CA VAL A 65 -1.59 5.18 -14.23
C VAL A 65 -0.48 4.17 -14.41
N PRO A 66 0.71 4.37 -13.80
CA PRO A 66 1.78 3.39 -13.84
C PRO A 66 1.46 2.22 -12.91
N VAL A 67 1.15 1.05 -13.49
CA VAL A 67 0.77 -0.16 -12.74
C VAL A 67 1.93 -1.09 -12.42
N THR A 68 3.05 -0.98 -13.14
CA THR A 68 4.24 -1.80 -12.91
C THR A 68 5.27 -1.15 -11.99
N GLN A 69 5.12 0.14 -11.71
CA GLN A 69 6.05 0.87 -10.86
C GLN A 69 5.98 0.35 -9.42
N LEU A 70 7.10 -0.14 -8.90
CA LEU A 70 7.26 -0.47 -7.50
C LEU A 70 7.39 0.82 -6.68
N ARG A 71 6.58 0.91 -5.65
CA ARG A 71 6.62 1.96 -4.64
C ARG A 71 6.99 1.34 -3.30
N SER A 72 7.63 2.11 -2.44
CA SER A 72 8.01 1.65 -1.10
C SER A 72 7.65 2.68 -0.05
N VAL A 73 7.11 2.18 1.06
CA VAL A 73 6.82 2.96 2.26
C VAL A 73 7.56 2.35 3.43
N GLU A 74 8.29 3.18 4.16
CA GLU A 74 9.01 2.77 5.36
C GLU A 74 8.17 3.04 6.61
N MET A 75 8.03 2.00 7.44
CA MET A 75 7.30 2.03 8.69
C MET A 75 8.27 1.98 9.87
N GLY A 76 7.90 2.64 10.97
CA GLY A 76 8.71 2.62 12.19
C GLY A 76 9.81 3.68 12.22
N ARG A 77 9.57 4.87 11.62
CA ARG A 77 10.50 6.00 11.74
C ARG A 77 10.69 6.40 13.20
N ASN A 78 11.92 6.75 13.53
CA ASN A 78 12.36 7.14 14.88
C ASN A 78 11.84 8.53 15.31
N THR A 79 10.54 8.76 15.25
CA THR A 79 9.96 10.01 15.74
C THR A 79 9.50 9.79 17.19
N PRO A 80 10.20 10.35 18.18
CA PRO A 80 9.78 10.22 19.58
C PRO A 80 8.47 10.98 19.80
N VAL A 81 7.53 10.36 20.47
CA VAL A 81 6.31 11.03 20.95
C VAL A 81 6.67 11.88 22.17
N PRO A 82 6.49 13.21 22.14
CA PRO A 82 6.97 14.08 23.21
C PRO A 82 6.41 13.78 24.61
N ALA A 83 5.21 13.18 24.65
CA ALA A 83 4.53 12.90 25.92
C ALA A 83 5.06 11.67 26.68
N THR A 84 5.59 10.67 25.97
CA THR A 84 5.97 9.38 26.57
C THR A 84 7.44 9.00 26.36
N GLY A 85 8.15 9.71 25.47
CA GLY A 85 9.50 9.36 25.04
C GLY A 85 9.59 8.07 24.22
N LEU A 86 8.50 7.34 24.07
CA LEU A 86 8.39 6.17 23.21
C LEU A 86 8.29 6.60 21.75
N ARG A 87 8.69 5.72 20.85
CA ARG A 87 8.58 5.97 19.41
C ARG A 87 7.17 5.64 18.92
N ASP A 88 6.73 6.28 17.85
CA ASP A 88 5.47 5.94 17.16
C ASP A 88 5.42 4.48 16.68
N SER A 89 6.60 3.87 16.52
CA SER A 89 6.78 2.46 16.14
C SER A 89 6.64 1.48 17.30
N SER A 90 6.49 1.97 18.54
CA SER A 90 6.41 1.12 19.72
C SER A 90 5.04 0.45 19.80
N MET A 91 5.03 -0.87 19.94
CA MET A 91 3.83 -1.69 19.95
C MET A 91 3.84 -2.65 21.13
N LEU A 92 2.64 -3.03 21.56
CA LEU A 92 2.44 -3.96 22.67
C LEU A 92 2.19 -5.37 22.14
N THR A 93 2.95 -6.33 22.66
CA THR A 93 2.76 -7.76 22.40
C THR A 93 1.62 -8.35 23.25
N GLN A 94 1.24 -9.61 22.97
CA GLN A 94 0.21 -10.31 23.73
C GLN A 94 0.56 -10.47 25.22
N ASP A 95 1.83 -10.60 25.53
CA ASP A 95 2.37 -10.74 26.90
C ASP A 95 2.81 -9.41 27.51
N GLU A 96 2.19 -8.29 27.04
CA GLU A 96 2.33 -6.93 27.59
C GLU A 96 3.75 -6.34 27.52
N ASN A 97 4.58 -6.83 26.61
CA ASN A 97 5.90 -6.26 26.36
C ASN A 97 5.86 -5.20 25.24
N ILE A 98 6.68 -4.17 25.37
CA ILE A 98 6.81 -3.11 24.38
C ILE A 98 7.96 -3.43 23.45
N ILE A 99 7.72 -3.42 22.16
CA ILE A 99 8.72 -3.62 21.11
C ILE A 99 8.63 -2.57 20.04
N ASP A 100 9.77 -2.26 19.42
CA ASP A 100 9.88 -1.41 18.24
C ASP A 100 10.10 -2.29 17.02
N ILE A 101 9.27 -2.11 15.99
CA ILE A 101 9.43 -2.79 14.71
C ILE A 101 9.65 -1.75 13.62
N ARG A 102 10.67 -1.98 12.79
CA ARG A 102 10.93 -1.22 11.58
C ARG A 102 10.87 -2.15 10.39
N PHE A 103 10.05 -1.78 9.41
CA PHE A 103 9.89 -2.56 8.18
C PHE A 103 9.55 -1.68 7.00
N THR A 104 9.80 -2.19 5.80
CA THR A 104 9.47 -1.52 4.54
C THR A 104 8.47 -2.36 3.78
N VAL A 105 7.41 -1.73 3.33
CA VAL A 105 6.38 -2.33 2.47
C VAL A 105 6.62 -1.88 1.03
N GLN A 106 6.82 -2.84 0.14
CA GLN A 106 6.89 -2.61 -1.30
C GLN A 106 5.57 -3.02 -1.94
N TYR A 107 5.00 -2.13 -2.73
CA TYR A 107 3.73 -2.36 -3.37
C TYR A 107 3.70 -1.81 -4.79
N ARG A 108 2.74 -2.27 -5.57
CA ARG A 108 2.40 -1.77 -6.89
C ARG A 108 0.89 -1.61 -7.03
N LEU A 109 0.47 -0.89 -8.04
CA LEU A 109 -0.93 -0.77 -8.38
C LEU A 109 -1.36 -2.00 -9.18
N LYS A 110 -2.47 -2.62 -8.79
CA LYS A 110 -3.06 -3.77 -9.50
C LYS A 110 -4.22 -3.34 -10.39
N ASP A 111 -5.00 -2.38 -9.91
CA ASP A 111 -6.21 -1.90 -10.56
C ASP A 111 -6.18 -0.37 -10.63
N ALA A 112 -5.99 0.16 -11.84
CA ALA A 112 -5.93 1.59 -12.09
C ALA A 112 -7.26 2.29 -11.76
N ARG A 113 -8.41 1.63 -11.98
CA ARG A 113 -9.72 2.16 -11.65
C ARG A 113 -9.88 2.36 -10.15
N ALA A 114 -9.65 1.30 -9.36
CA ALA A 114 -9.75 1.36 -7.92
C ALA A 114 -8.80 2.41 -7.34
N PHE A 115 -7.59 2.49 -7.88
CA PHE A 115 -6.60 3.49 -7.50
C PHE A 115 -7.10 4.94 -7.70
N LEU A 116 -7.72 5.25 -8.84
CA LEU A 116 -8.16 6.62 -9.15
C LEU A 116 -9.45 7.02 -8.45
N PHE A 117 -10.39 6.09 -8.26
CA PHE A 117 -11.73 6.41 -7.78
C PHE A 117 -11.97 6.05 -6.31
N GLU A 118 -11.28 5.04 -5.78
CA GLU A 118 -11.46 4.57 -4.41
C GLU A 118 -10.43 5.17 -3.44
N ASN A 119 -9.28 5.63 -3.95
CA ASN A 119 -8.20 6.16 -3.12
C ASN A 119 -7.76 7.56 -3.51
N ARG A 120 -7.89 8.47 -2.56
CA ARG A 120 -7.38 9.84 -2.71
C ARG A 120 -5.86 9.91 -2.54
N ASN A 121 -5.28 9.04 -1.70
CA ASN A 121 -3.84 8.96 -1.43
C ASN A 121 -3.44 7.51 -1.14
N PRO A 122 -2.84 6.80 -2.11
CA PRO A 122 -2.49 5.38 -1.96
C PRO A 122 -1.37 5.14 -0.95
N ASP A 123 -0.40 6.04 -0.86
CA ASP A 123 0.70 5.90 0.09
C ASP A 123 0.17 5.94 1.53
N GLU A 124 -0.77 6.83 1.81
CA GLU A 124 -1.43 6.92 3.11
C GLU A 124 -2.28 5.67 3.41
N ALA A 125 -3.00 5.14 2.42
CA ALA A 125 -3.75 3.90 2.57
C ALA A 125 -2.84 2.72 2.93
N VAL A 126 -1.66 2.62 2.29
CA VAL A 126 -0.65 1.59 2.62
C VAL A 126 -0.09 1.81 4.02
N VAL A 127 0.19 3.04 4.43
CA VAL A 127 0.65 3.36 5.79
C VAL A 127 -0.37 2.90 6.82
N GLN A 128 -1.63 3.31 6.69
CA GLN A 128 -2.70 2.95 7.64
C GLN A 128 -2.95 1.44 7.68
N ALA A 129 -2.96 0.77 6.53
CA ALA A 129 -3.09 -0.69 6.46
C ALA A 129 -1.90 -1.39 7.12
N SER A 130 -0.69 -0.89 6.93
CA SER A 130 0.52 -1.44 7.53
C SER A 130 0.57 -1.25 9.05
N GLU A 131 0.16 -0.09 9.55
CA GLU A 131 0.03 0.16 10.99
C GLU A 131 -1.00 -0.76 11.64
N SER A 132 -2.14 -0.95 11.00
CA SER A 132 -3.18 -1.86 11.48
C SER A 132 -2.70 -3.31 11.46
N ALA A 133 -2.02 -3.72 10.39
CA ALA A 133 -1.51 -5.08 10.21
C ALA A 133 -0.41 -5.43 11.22
N VAL A 134 0.56 -4.53 11.43
CA VAL A 134 1.63 -4.79 12.40
C VAL A 134 1.09 -4.83 13.82
N ARG A 135 0.15 -3.98 14.16
CA ARG A 135 -0.52 -3.98 15.46
C ARG A 135 -1.29 -5.27 15.69
N GLU A 136 -1.94 -5.79 14.65
CA GLU A 136 -2.65 -7.07 14.69
C GLU A 136 -1.70 -8.26 14.86
N VAL A 137 -0.62 -8.33 14.08
CA VAL A 137 0.35 -9.43 14.12
C VAL A 137 1.10 -9.44 15.43
N VAL A 138 1.61 -8.30 15.88
CA VAL A 138 2.34 -8.15 17.14
C VAL A 138 1.43 -8.41 18.34
N GLY A 139 0.22 -7.87 18.34
CA GLY A 139 -0.73 -8.03 19.44
C GLY A 139 -1.23 -9.46 19.65
N ARG A 140 -1.06 -10.34 18.64
CA ARG A 140 -1.36 -11.78 18.73
C ARG A 140 -0.14 -12.63 19.07
N SER A 141 1.04 -12.05 19.07
CA SER A 141 2.31 -12.76 19.25
C SER A 141 2.92 -12.45 20.60
N ASN A 142 3.62 -13.43 21.17
CA ASN A 142 4.43 -13.21 22.36
C ASN A 142 5.75 -12.52 21.97
N VAL A 143 6.37 -11.82 22.92
CA VAL A 143 7.62 -11.10 22.70
C VAL A 143 8.73 -12.01 22.15
N ASP A 144 8.86 -13.22 22.67
CA ASP A 144 9.86 -14.19 22.21
C ASP A 144 9.64 -14.60 20.75
N ALA A 145 8.38 -14.81 20.35
CA ALA A 145 8.04 -15.11 18.97
C ALA A 145 8.42 -13.97 18.03
N VAL A 146 8.15 -12.73 18.41
CA VAL A 146 8.45 -11.57 17.58
C VAL A 146 9.95 -11.26 17.51
N LEU A 147 10.68 -11.40 18.63
CA LEU A 147 12.13 -11.12 18.70
C LEU A 147 12.98 -12.22 18.06
N TYR A 148 12.61 -13.48 18.25
CA TYR A 148 13.43 -14.64 17.88
C TYR A 148 12.87 -15.45 16.71
N GLN A 149 11.62 -15.21 16.29
CA GLN A 149 11.05 -15.81 15.09
C GLN A 149 11.88 -15.43 13.87
N ALA A 150 11.98 -16.34 12.91
CA ALA A 150 12.60 -16.03 11.64
C ALA A 150 11.93 -14.81 11.00
N ARG A 151 12.72 -13.79 10.65
CA ARG A 151 12.21 -12.53 10.07
C ARG A 151 11.36 -12.75 8.82
N ASP A 152 11.65 -13.82 8.08
CA ASP A 152 10.89 -14.19 6.88
C ASP A 152 9.45 -14.61 7.19
N LEU A 153 9.24 -15.32 8.31
CA LEU A 153 7.89 -15.69 8.76
C LEU A 153 7.10 -14.46 9.20
N LEU A 154 7.73 -13.58 9.97
CA LEU A 154 7.10 -12.33 10.39
C LEU A 154 6.78 -11.44 9.18
N ALA A 155 7.69 -11.35 8.21
CA ALA A 155 7.47 -10.61 6.96
C ALA A 155 6.31 -11.18 6.15
N SER A 156 6.19 -12.51 6.09
CA SER A 156 5.07 -13.19 5.40
C SER A 156 3.73 -12.93 6.09
N ASP A 157 3.69 -12.99 7.41
CA ASP A 157 2.47 -12.70 8.19
C ASP A 157 2.04 -11.25 8.04
N LEU A 158 3.00 -10.32 8.07
CA LEU A 158 2.77 -8.89 7.81
C LEU A 158 2.25 -8.65 6.39
N LEU A 159 2.87 -9.28 5.39
CA LEU A 159 2.43 -9.16 3.99
C LEU A 159 0.98 -9.59 3.83
N ASN A 160 0.63 -10.76 4.36
CA ASN A 160 -0.73 -11.29 4.28
C ASN A 160 -1.74 -10.39 5.00
N SER A 161 -1.39 -9.87 6.17
CA SER A 161 -2.26 -8.98 6.94
C SER A 161 -2.43 -7.63 6.25
N VAL A 162 -1.36 -7.01 5.74
CA VAL A 162 -1.42 -5.75 4.99
C VAL A 162 -2.26 -5.91 3.73
N GLN A 163 -2.05 -6.99 2.96
CA GLN A 163 -2.84 -7.26 1.76
C GLN A 163 -4.32 -7.44 2.07
N ALA A 164 -4.65 -8.17 3.13
CA ALA A 164 -6.03 -8.36 3.56
C ALA A 164 -6.72 -7.04 3.95
N GLN A 165 -6.00 -6.12 4.61
CA GLN A 165 -6.52 -4.79 4.94
C GLN A 165 -6.76 -3.95 3.68
N LEU A 166 -5.80 -3.95 2.74
CA LEU A 166 -5.92 -3.22 1.48
C LEU A 166 -7.04 -3.76 0.59
N ASP A 167 -7.25 -5.08 0.58
CA ASP A 167 -8.33 -5.72 -0.18
C ASP A 167 -9.71 -5.37 0.40
N ARG A 168 -9.85 -5.30 1.72
CA ARG A 168 -11.09 -4.84 2.37
C ARG A 168 -11.46 -3.40 2.00
N LEU A 169 -10.46 -2.56 1.77
CA LEU A 169 -10.65 -1.16 1.40
C LEU A 169 -10.79 -0.96 -0.13
N ASN A 170 -10.76 -2.04 -0.92
CA ASN A 170 -10.81 -2.01 -2.39
C ASN A 170 -9.81 -1.00 -3.00
N THR A 171 -8.60 -0.95 -2.46
CA THR A 171 -7.60 0.06 -2.83
C THR A 171 -6.99 -0.15 -4.21
N GLY A 172 -7.12 -1.34 -4.80
CA GLY A 172 -6.46 -1.70 -6.05
C GLY A 172 -4.93 -1.79 -5.93
N ILE A 173 -4.42 -1.98 -4.72
CA ILE A 173 -2.99 -2.06 -4.41
C ILE A 173 -2.62 -3.52 -4.15
N GLN A 174 -1.48 -3.94 -4.71
CA GLN A 174 -0.88 -5.24 -4.45
C GLN A 174 0.43 -5.07 -3.70
N VAL A 175 0.53 -5.66 -2.51
CA VAL A 175 1.79 -5.76 -1.77
C VAL A 175 2.66 -6.80 -2.46
N VAL A 176 3.88 -6.41 -2.81
CA VAL A 176 4.86 -7.28 -3.49
C VAL A 176 5.79 -7.93 -2.48
N ASN A 177 6.26 -7.14 -1.52
CA ASN A 177 7.20 -7.59 -0.52
C ASN A 177 7.09 -6.77 0.76
N VAL A 178 7.35 -7.42 1.89
CA VAL A 178 7.55 -6.77 3.19
C VAL A 178 8.93 -7.18 3.70
N ASN A 179 9.76 -6.20 4.01
CA ASN A 179 11.11 -6.42 4.53
C ASN A 179 11.19 -5.89 5.96
N VAL A 180 11.34 -6.79 6.92
CA VAL A 180 11.55 -6.46 8.33
C VAL A 180 13.02 -6.10 8.54
N GLN A 181 13.30 -4.84 8.84
CA GLN A 181 14.65 -4.31 9.02
C GLN A 181 15.17 -4.56 10.43
N SER A 182 14.37 -4.25 11.44
CA SER A 182 14.74 -4.44 12.85
C SER A 182 13.53 -4.69 13.74
N VAL A 183 13.74 -5.52 14.74
CA VAL A 183 12.84 -5.73 15.86
C VAL A 183 13.69 -5.60 17.11
N ALA A 184 13.32 -4.71 18.02
CA ALA A 184 14.09 -4.44 19.23
C ALA A 184 13.18 -4.01 20.39
N VAL A 185 13.66 -4.19 21.59
CA VAL A 185 13.06 -3.61 22.81
C VAL A 185 13.50 -2.15 22.90
N PRO A 186 12.59 -1.18 23.11
CA PRO A 186 12.96 0.22 23.27
C PRO A 186 13.91 0.44 24.46
N ASP A 187 14.89 1.34 24.30
CA ASP A 187 15.90 1.62 25.32
C ASP A 187 15.29 2.02 26.67
N GLN A 188 14.13 2.69 26.64
CA GLN A 188 13.42 3.16 27.83
C GLN A 188 12.88 2.02 28.72
N VAL A 189 12.60 0.85 28.14
CA VAL A 189 12.02 -0.30 28.85
C VAL A 189 12.97 -1.49 28.91
N VAL A 190 14.16 -1.40 28.33
CA VAL A 190 15.16 -2.48 28.29
C VAL A 190 15.52 -2.98 29.69
N ALA A 191 15.68 -2.10 30.66
CA ALA A 191 16.00 -2.47 32.02
C ALA A 191 14.89 -3.30 32.68
N ALA A 192 13.64 -2.87 32.53
CA ALA A 192 12.47 -3.60 33.04
C ALA A 192 12.28 -4.94 32.33
N PHE A 193 12.50 -4.99 31.01
CA PHE A 193 12.46 -6.20 30.23
C PHE A 193 13.50 -7.23 30.70
N ASN A 194 14.75 -6.82 30.87
CA ASN A 194 15.83 -7.69 31.35
C ASN A 194 15.58 -8.21 32.76
N ASP A 195 14.99 -7.37 33.63
CA ASP A 195 14.63 -7.79 35.00
C ASP A 195 13.51 -8.83 35.00
N ALA A 196 12.50 -8.68 34.17
CA ALA A 196 11.43 -9.64 33.98
C ALA A 196 11.94 -11.00 33.42
N VAL A 197 12.82 -10.98 32.43
CA VAL A 197 13.47 -12.16 31.88
C VAL A 197 14.28 -12.90 32.94
N LYS A 198 15.08 -12.15 33.73
CA LYS A 198 15.85 -12.71 34.84
C LYS A 198 14.98 -13.34 35.91
N ALA A 199 13.90 -12.68 36.30
CA ALA A 199 12.95 -13.20 37.29
C ALA A 199 12.29 -14.50 36.79
N THR A 200 11.98 -14.61 35.52
CA THR A 200 11.43 -15.82 34.89
C THR A 200 12.45 -16.96 34.94
N ALA A 201 13.69 -16.69 34.55
CA ALA A 201 14.78 -17.68 34.60
C ALA A 201 15.07 -18.15 36.02
N ASP A 202 15.06 -17.28 37.02
CA ASP A 202 15.23 -17.62 38.42
C ASP A 202 14.09 -18.47 38.94
N ARG A 203 12.84 -18.14 38.57
CA ARG A 203 11.67 -19.00 38.90
C ARG A 203 11.83 -20.40 38.35
N ASP A 204 12.22 -20.55 37.10
CA ASP A 204 12.36 -21.86 36.46
C ASP A 204 13.54 -22.64 37.06
N ARG A 205 14.63 -21.96 37.44
CA ARG A 205 15.75 -22.55 38.17
C ARG A 205 15.30 -23.09 39.54
N PHE A 206 14.62 -22.28 40.34
CA PHE A 206 14.13 -22.70 41.66
C PHE A 206 13.13 -23.83 41.57
N LYS A 207 12.27 -23.85 40.55
CA LYS A 207 11.34 -24.97 40.29
C LYS A 207 12.11 -26.24 39.99
N ASN A 208 13.09 -26.19 39.08
CA ASN A 208 13.89 -27.36 38.71
C ASN A 208 14.74 -27.88 39.89
N GLU A 209 15.27 -26.95 40.72
CA GLU A 209 15.97 -27.33 41.97
C GLU A 209 15.01 -28.03 42.95
N GLY A 210 13.80 -27.49 43.11
CA GLY A 210 12.77 -28.13 43.97
C GLY A 210 12.36 -29.51 43.48
N ASP A 211 12.16 -29.68 42.18
CA ASP A 211 11.82 -30.99 41.59
C ASP A 211 12.97 -31.99 41.69
N ALA A 212 14.23 -31.53 41.78
CA ALA A 212 15.40 -32.40 42.00
C ALA A 212 15.58 -32.88 43.45
N TYR A 213 14.95 -32.22 44.43
CA TYR A 213 14.97 -32.60 45.85
C TYR A 213 13.72 -33.39 46.28
N ALA A 214 12.72 -33.55 45.42
CA ALA A 214 11.51 -34.30 45.67
C ALA A 214 11.64 -35.77 45.23
#